data_f4ace89c8e9ccc5a038ad7d6affd94ef
#
_entry.id   f4ace89c8e9ccc5a038ad7d6affd94ef
#
_cell.length_a   1.000
_cell.length_b   1.000
_cell.length_c   1.000
_cell.angle_alpha   90.00
_cell.angle_beta   90.00
_cell.angle_gamma   90.00
#
_symmetry.space_group_name_H-M   'P 1'
#
loop_
_entity.id
_entity.type
_entity.pdbx_description
1 polymer ?
#
loop_
_entity_poly.entity_id
_entity_poly.type
_entity_poly.pdbx_seq_one_letter_code
_entity_poly.pdbx_strand_id
1 'polypeptide(L)'
;MMLLASLFTVVALLSGCAGTAGTPGAAASSPARRTPVRIATLKGPTGVGMVHLMQAQDAGTTANDYAFAVTAAPEDVVAKVATGDVDIAAVPTNLAAVLNAKTSGAVQMLAVNTLGVMYIVTDGVPLAGMADLKGRTIHASGQGSNPEYVLRFLLERNGLDPDTDVHIVWKSEHDEVATLVAGGDAEVALLPEPFVTAVTVKNPELAVELDLTTEWTKAVTDGSQLMMGGVIARRDFVEQHPDAVAAFLTEYAASIEAAKTDAETTSALCEQYGIIPSAAVAKQALPRLNLTFLAGEDMLAGLQGYFRVLYDADPKAVGGSLPDAGFYYTTR
;
A
#
# COMPACT_ATOMS: atom_id res chain seq x y z
N MET A 1 -73.59 34.99 29.13
CA MET A 1 -74.64 34.31 29.85
C MET A 1 -74.03 33.04 30.43
N MET A 2 -74.06 33.00 31.81
CA MET A 2 -73.82 31.88 32.73
C MET A 2 -72.46 31.16 32.64
N LEU A 3 -71.49 31.41 33.52
CA LEU A 3 -71.37 31.03 34.94
C LEU A 3 -71.70 29.56 35.22
N LEU A 4 -70.69 28.81 35.63
CA LEU A 4 -70.69 28.04 36.86
C LEU A 4 -69.32 27.54 37.27
N ALA A 5 -68.88 28.00 38.42
CA ALA A 5 -67.74 27.54 39.18
C ALA A 5 -68.12 26.28 39.97
N SER A 6 -67.20 25.40 40.24
CA SER A 6 -67.29 24.50 41.40
C SER A 6 -65.90 24.14 41.89
N LEU A 7 -65.69 24.53 43.06
CA LEU A 7 -64.69 24.34 44.09
C LEU A 7 -64.92 22.99 44.80
N PHE A 8 -63.87 22.30 45.21
CA PHE A 8 -63.74 21.31 46.29
C PHE A 8 -62.61 20.36 46.04
N THR A 9 -61.74 19.92 46.84
CA THR A 9 -61.39 20.07 48.25
C THR A 9 -60.02 19.42 48.44
N VAL A 10 -59.16 20.00 49.23
CA VAL A 10 -57.88 19.49 49.73
C VAL A 10 -58.10 18.28 50.64
N VAL A 11 -57.45 17.18 50.41
CA VAL A 11 -57.17 16.19 51.47
C VAL A 11 -55.62 15.87 51.41
N ALA A 12 -54.96 16.32 52.44
CA ALA A 12 -53.58 15.93 52.77
C ALA A 12 -53.64 14.59 53.54
N LEU A 13 -52.91 13.61 53.06
CA LEU A 13 -52.53 12.45 53.88
C LEU A 13 -51.03 12.25 53.78
N LEU A 14 -50.32 12.57 54.86
CA LEU A 14 -48.96 12.15 55.17
C LEU A 14 -48.99 10.67 55.48
N SER A 15 -48.07 9.88 54.75
CA SER A 15 -47.64 8.60 55.29
C SER A 15 -46.37 8.17 54.61
N GLY A 16 -45.24 8.05 55.30
CA GLY A 16 -44.38 6.90 55.34
C GLY A 16 -43.18 6.91 54.43
N CYS A 17 -42.02 7.29 54.98
CA CYS A 17 -40.67 6.92 54.49
C CYS A 17 -40.53 5.41 54.32
N ALA A 18 -40.13 4.98 53.16
CA ALA A 18 -39.33 3.75 52.97
C ALA A 18 -38.28 4.03 51.93
N GLY A 19 -37.05 4.23 52.37
CA GLY A 19 -35.89 4.38 51.51
C GLY A 19 -35.59 3.06 50.79
N THR A 20 -35.72 3.06 49.49
CA THR A 20 -35.06 2.09 48.62
C THR A 20 -33.81 2.76 48.06
N ALA A 21 -32.66 2.28 48.53
CA ALA A 21 -31.35 2.58 47.94
C ALA A 21 -31.40 2.21 46.45
N GLY A 22 -31.55 3.20 45.58
CA GLY A 22 -31.39 3.05 44.14
C GLY A 22 -29.92 2.70 43.86
N THR A 23 -29.70 1.50 43.41
CA THR A 23 -28.43 1.11 42.77
C THR A 23 -28.09 2.16 41.69
N PRO A 24 -26.87 2.71 41.65
CA PRO A 24 -26.48 3.55 40.54
C PRO A 24 -26.58 2.73 39.28
N GLY A 25 -27.55 3.05 38.42
CA GLY A 25 -27.67 2.47 37.08
C GLY A 25 -26.31 2.71 36.36
N ALA A 26 -25.65 1.62 35.99
CA ALA A 26 -24.54 1.70 35.09
C ALA A 26 -25.01 2.52 33.89
N ALA A 27 -24.47 3.71 33.72
CA ALA A 27 -24.65 4.48 32.50
C ALA A 27 -24.17 3.58 31.37
N ALA A 28 -25.07 3.12 30.52
CA ALA A 28 -24.70 2.43 29.30
C ALA A 28 -23.85 3.42 28.52
N SER A 29 -22.54 3.18 28.48
CA SER A 29 -21.63 3.94 27.65
C SER A 29 -22.13 3.75 26.22
N SER A 30 -22.59 4.82 25.59
CA SER A 30 -22.84 4.84 24.15
C SER A 30 -21.60 4.27 23.48
N PRO A 31 -21.73 3.35 22.50
CA PRO A 31 -20.56 2.84 21.79
C PRO A 31 -19.77 4.03 21.26
N ALA A 32 -18.48 4.08 21.60
CA ALA A 32 -17.61 5.14 21.15
C ALA A 32 -17.71 5.20 19.62
N ARG A 33 -17.99 6.39 19.09
CA ARG A 33 -18.14 6.59 17.63
C ARG A 33 -16.78 6.31 16.99
N ARG A 34 -16.74 5.31 16.10
CA ARG A 34 -15.51 4.98 15.35
C ARG A 34 -15.05 6.19 14.54
N THR A 35 -13.75 6.41 14.49
CA THR A 35 -13.16 7.50 13.70
C THR A 35 -13.28 7.19 12.22
N PRO A 36 -13.86 8.06 11.39
CA PRO A 36 -13.86 7.88 9.94
C PRO A 36 -12.43 8.01 9.40
N VAL A 37 -12.00 7.06 8.58
CA VAL A 37 -10.67 7.04 7.96
C VAL A 37 -10.81 6.70 6.49
N ARG A 38 -10.41 7.60 5.61
CA ARG A 38 -10.45 7.41 4.15
C ARG A 38 -9.11 6.85 3.68
N ILE A 39 -9.15 5.70 3.01
CA ILE A 39 -7.95 4.99 2.57
C ILE A 39 -7.96 4.84 1.05
N ALA A 40 -6.88 5.21 0.38
CA ALA A 40 -6.65 4.84 -1.01
C ALA A 40 -5.61 3.72 -1.09
N THR A 41 -5.83 2.76 -1.99
CA THR A 41 -4.87 1.69 -2.25
C THR A 41 -4.79 1.38 -3.74
N LEU A 42 -3.69 0.75 -4.14
CA LEU A 42 -3.43 0.35 -5.52
C LEU A 42 -3.92 -1.08 -5.78
N LYS A 43 -4.27 -1.35 -7.03
CA LYS A 43 -4.32 -2.73 -7.54
C LYS A 43 -2.91 -3.33 -7.51
N GLY A 44 -2.83 -4.65 -7.39
CA GLY A 44 -1.56 -5.37 -7.37
C GLY A 44 -0.94 -5.49 -5.96
N PRO A 45 0.39 -5.69 -5.86
CA PRO A 45 1.04 -6.17 -4.64
C PRO A 45 0.84 -5.22 -3.44
N THR A 46 0.90 -3.91 -3.67
CA THR A 46 0.76 -2.89 -2.62
C THR A 46 -0.63 -2.89 -1.97
N GLY A 47 -1.66 -3.36 -2.69
CA GLY A 47 -3.05 -3.43 -2.18
C GLY A 47 -3.38 -4.72 -1.44
N VAL A 48 -2.63 -5.81 -1.68
CA VAL A 48 -2.96 -7.13 -1.12
C VAL A 48 -2.99 -7.13 0.41
N GLY A 49 -2.10 -6.39 1.06
CA GLY A 49 -2.09 -6.27 2.51
C GLY A 49 -3.37 -5.67 3.12
N MET A 50 -4.22 -5.00 2.32
CA MET A 50 -5.46 -4.36 2.79
C MET A 50 -6.68 -5.29 2.80
N VAL A 51 -6.66 -6.43 2.10
CA VAL A 51 -7.89 -7.19 1.81
C VAL A 51 -8.59 -7.75 3.04
N HIS A 52 -7.84 -8.23 4.05
CA HIS A 52 -8.42 -8.70 5.29
C HIS A 52 -8.93 -7.54 6.18
N LEU A 53 -8.31 -6.35 6.10
CA LEU A 53 -8.81 -5.15 6.75
C LEU A 53 -10.12 -4.67 6.08
N MET A 54 -10.22 -4.75 4.76
CA MET A 54 -11.48 -4.49 4.04
C MET A 54 -12.58 -5.46 4.47
N GLN A 55 -12.27 -6.75 4.59
CA GLN A 55 -13.22 -7.77 5.07
C GLN A 55 -13.67 -7.48 6.52
N ALA A 56 -12.74 -7.11 7.40
CA ALA A 56 -13.06 -6.75 8.79
C ALA A 56 -13.95 -5.51 8.87
N GLN A 57 -13.73 -4.52 7.99
CA GLN A 57 -14.60 -3.34 7.87
C GLN A 57 -16.01 -3.73 7.44
N ASP A 58 -16.16 -4.57 6.43
CA ASP A 58 -17.47 -5.04 5.97
C ASP A 58 -18.21 -5.83 7.07
N ALA A 59 -17.47 -6.57 7.88
CA ALA A 59 -18.00 -7.28 9.06
C ALA A 59 -18.30 -6.34 10.25
N GLY A 60 -17.91 -5.07 10.18
CA GLY A 60 -18.13 -4.09 11.26
C GLY A 60 -17.28 -4.33 12.51
N THR A 61 -16.15 -5.04 12.40
CA THR A 61 -15.29 -5.45 13.52
C THR A 61 -14.06 -4.56 13.72
N THR A 62 -13.85 -3.56 12.87
CA THR A 62 -12.72 -2.63 12.92
C THR A 62 -12.86 -1.58 14.02
N ALA A 63 -11.75 -1.10 14.55
CA ALA A 63 -11.71 -0.03 15.55
C ALA A 63 -12.10 1.34 14.95
N ASN A 64 -11.71 1.59 13.69
CA ASN A 64 -12.09 2.77 12.93
C ASN A 64 -13.22 2.44 11.95
N ASP A 65 -13.79 3.49 11.32
CA ASP A 65 -14.75 3.38 10.23
C ASP A 65 -14.03 3.66 8.90
N TYR A 66 -13.57 2.61 8.23
CA TYR A 66 -12.73 2.72 7.04
C TYR A 66 -13.56 2.83 5.76
N ALA A 67 -13.20 3.79 4.90
CA ALA A 67 -13.70 3.89 3.54
C ALA A 67 -12.55 3.67 2.54
N PHE A 68 -12.64 2.62 1.73
CA PHE A 68 -11.58 2.25 0.79
C PHE A 68 -11.87 2.72 -0.63
N ALA A 69 -10.84 3.25 -1.30
CA ALA A 69 -10.81 3.52 -2.74
C ALA A 69 -9.65 2.73 -3.37
N VAL A 70 -9.96 1.92 -4.38
CA VAL A 70 -8.97 1.14 -5.14
C VAL A 70 -8.74 1.79 -6.49
N THR A 71 -7.49 2.07 -6.85
CA THR A 71 -7.09 2.65 -8.13
C THR A 71 -6.00 1.82 -8.80
N ALA A 72 -5.82 1.99 -10.12
CA ALA A 72 -4.73 1.33 -10.86
C ALA A 72 -3.49 2.22 -10.95
N ALA A 73 -3.67 3.54 -11.03
CA ALA A 73 -2.60 4.51 -11.24
C ALA A 73 -2.09 5.11 -9.92
N PRO A 74 -0.78 5.01 -9.63
CA PRO A 74 -0.18 5.61 -8.43
C PRO A 74 -0.38 7.12 -8.34
N GLU A 75 -0.40 7.82 -9.48
CA GLU A 75 -0.59 9.28 -9.57
C GLU A 75 -1.95 9.71 -9.03
N ASP A 76 -3.00 8.90 -9.26
CA ASP A 76 -4.35 9.17 -8.73
C ASP A 76 -4.36 9.08 -7.20
N VAL A 77 -3.64 8.12 -6.62
CA VAL A 77 -3.51 8.02 -5.16
C VAL A 77 -2.77 9.21 -4.60
N VAL A 78 -1.64 9.60 -5.22
CA VAL A 78 -0.84 10.77 -4.83
C VAL A 78 -1.67 12.05 -4.89
N ALA A 79 -2.48 12.22 -5.96
CA ALA A 79 -3.37 13.37 -6.10
C ALA A 79 -4.42 13.43 -4.97
N LYS A 80 -5.06 12.30 -4.64
CA LYS A 80 -6.06 12.21 -3.55
C LYS A 80 -5.46 12.55 -2.18
N VAL A 81 -4.22 12.15 -1.91
CA VAL A 81 -3.51 12.53 -0.68
C VAL A 81 -3.23 14.03 -0.67
N ALA A 82 -2.71 14.57 -1.78
CA ALA A 82 -2.34 15.98 -1.88
C ALA A 82 -3.55 16.92 -1.76
N THR A 83 -4.73 16.52 -2.24
CA THR A 83 -5.99 17.28 -2.13
C THR A 83 -6.72 17.09 -0.78
N GLY A 84 -6.29 16.13 0.03
CA GLY A 84 -6.95 15.80 1.29
C GLY A 84 -8.23 14.95 1.13
N ASP A 85 -8.42 14.32 -0.02
CA ASP A 85 -9.56 13.43 -0.26
C ASP A 85 -9.42 12.10 0.48
N VAL A 86 -8.20 11.70 0.83
CA VAL A 86 -7.89 10.53 1.66
C VAL A 86 -6.95 10.88 2.79
N ASP A 87 -6.98 10.10 3.85
CA ASP A 87 -6.21 10.30 5.07
C ASP A 87 -4.97 9.39 5.11
N ILE A 88 -5.13 8.17 4.61
CA ILE A 88 -4.10 7.14 4.53
C ILE A 88 -4.04 6.61 3.09
N ALA A 89 -2.84 6.28 2.60
CA ALA A 89 -2.70 5.73 1.27
C ALA A 89 -1.57 4.71 1.15
N ALA A 90 -1.80 3.63 0.38
CA ALA A 90 -0.77 2.69 -0.03
C ALA A 90 -0.19 3.13 -1.39
N VAL A 91 1.13 3.39 -1.42
CA VAL A 91 1.84 3.97 -2.58
C VAL A 91 3.23 3.35 -2.76
N PRO A 92 3.85 3.48 -3.94
CA PRO A 92 5.28 3.25 -4.10
C PRO A 92 6.08 4.14 -3.15
N THR A 93 7.08 3.58 -2.49
CA THR A 93 7.84 4.28 -1.44
C THR A 93 8.56 5.53 -1.94
N ASN A 94 9.11 5.47 -3.16
CA ASN A 94 9.76 6.64 -3.75
C ASN A 94 8.77 7.78 -4.04
N LEU A 95 7.55 7.46 -4.48
CA LEU A 95 6.51 8.48 -4.67
C LEU A 95 6.06 9.11 -3.36
N ALA A 96 6.08 8.36 -2.25
CA ALA A 96 5.88 8.92 -0.92
C ALA A 96 6.94 9.96 -0.57
N ALA A 97 8.23 9.69 -0.85
CA ALA A 97 9.31 10.64 -0.65
C ALA A 97 9.16 11.88 -1.55
N VAL A 98 8.84 11.67 -2.84
CA VAL A 98 8.58 12.77 -3.79
C VAL A 98 7.40 13.63 -3.34
N LEU A 99 6.31 13.01 -2.88
CA LEU A 99 5.14 13.74 -2.36
C LEU A 99 5.50 14.54 -1.11
N ASN A 100 6.24 13.94 -0.17
CA ASN A 100 6.71 14.62 1.02
C ASN A 100 7.53 15.86 0.68
N ALA A 101 8.48 15.75 -0.26
CA ALA A 101 9.30 16.87 -0.71
C ALA A 101 8.45 17.98 -1.36
N LYS A 102 7.54 17.60 -2.27
CA LYS A 102 6.66 18.56 -2.99
C LYS A 102 5.65 19.27 -2.08
N THR A 103 5.28 18.65 -0.98
CA THR A 103 4.28 19.19 -0.03
C THR A 103 4.92 19.76 1.23
N SER A 104 6.25 19.93 1.24
CA SER A 104 7.01 20.45 2.39
C SER A 104 6.73 19.68 3.69
N GLY A 105 6.66 18.35 3.62
CA GLY A 105 6.51 17.49 4.77
C GLY A 105 5.06 17.18 5.17
N ALA A 106 4.07 17.36 4.27
CA ALA A 106 2.67 17.13 4.61
C ALA A 106 2.26 15.65 4.76
N VAL A 107 3.17 14.69 4.52
CA VAL A 107 2.90 13.26 4.70
C VAL A 107 3.94 12.60 5.56
N GLN A 108 3.55 11.48 6.21
CA GLN A 108 4.44 10.60 6.96
C GLN A 108 4.31 9.17 6.47
N MET A 109 5.43 8.46 6.37
CA MET A 109 5.48 7.03 6.10
C MET A 109 5.14 6.27 7.38
N LEU A 110 4.11 5.47 7.36
CA LEU A 110 3.64 4.68 8.50
C LEU A 110 4.25 3.28 8.55
N ALA A 111 4.35 2.62 7.39
CA ALA A 111 4.91 1.28 7.26
C ALA A 111 5.33 0.98 5.82
N VAL A 112 6.31 0.07 5.65
CA VAL A 112 6.58 -0.63 4.39
C VAL A 112 5.74 -1.90 4.37
N ASN A 113 5.05 -2.15 3.25
CA ASN A 113 4.14 -3.28 3.10
C ASN A 113 4.56 -4.28 2.01
N THR A 114 5.49 -3.90 1.13
CA THR A 114 5.93 -4.71 -0.02
C THR A 114 7.42 -4.51 -0.26
N LEU A 115 8.16 -5.59 -0.28
CA LEU A 115 9.57 -5.61 -0.69
C LEU A 115 9.70 -5.77 -2.21
N GLY A 116 10.82 -6.31 -2.70
CA GLY A 116 11.04 -6.51 -4.14
C GLY A 116 10.06 -7.52 -4.74
N VAL A 117 9.41 -7.14 -5.85
CA VAL A 117 8.37 -7.93 -6.53
C VAL A 117 8.48 -7.85 -8.05
N MET A 118 9.62 -7.38 -8.57
CA MET A 118 9.80 -7.10 -9.99
C MET A 118 10.69 -8.11 -10.68
N TYR A 119 10.32 -8.46 -11.90
CA TYR A 119 10.99 -9.51 -12.70
C TYR A 119 11.13 -9.07 -14.14
N ILE A 120 12.19 -9.57 -14.82
CA ILE A 120 12.25 -9.57 -16.28
C ILE A 120 11.67 -10.88 -16.79
N VAL A 121 10.63 -10.74 -17.60
CA VAL A 121 9.95 -11.83 -18.31
C VAL A 121 10.31 -11.74 -19.77
N THR A 122 10.60 -12.88 -20.41
CA THR A 122 11.00 -12.93 -21.83
C THR A 122 10.18 -13.93 -22.63
N ASP A 123 10.06 -13.66 -23.93
CA ASP A 123 9.54 -14.57 -24.95
C ASP A 123 10.71 -15.05 -25.80
N GLY A 124 11.18 -16.28 -25.53
CA GLY A 124 12.25 -16.92 -26.30
C GLY A 124 13.65 -16.28 -26.23
N VAL A 125 13.86 -15.34 -25.29
CA VAL A 125 15.15 -14.66 -25.08
C VAL A 125 15.78 -15.11 -23.76
N PRO A 126 16.79 -15.97 -23.76
CA PRO A 126 17.48 -16.35 -22.54
C PRO A 126 18.37 -15.21 -22.03
N LEU A 127 18.36 -14.97 -20.72
CA LEU A 127 19.20 -13.98 -20.04
C LEU A 127 19.91 -14.66 -18.85
N ALA A 128 21.25 -14.55 -18.80
CA ALA A 128 22.02 -15.00 -17.65
C ALA A 128 22.20 -13.90 -16.58
N GLY A 129 21.97 -12.64 -16.94
CA GLY A 129 22.06 -11.48 -16.05
C GLY A 129 21.66 -10.18 -16.74
N MET A 130 21.69 -9.08 -15.97
CA MET A 130 21.31 -7.76 -16.47
C MET A 130 22.12 -7.30 -17.70
N ALA A 131 23.38 -7.70 -17.81
CA ALA A 131 24.25 -7.34 -18.95
C ALA A 131 23.73 -7.85 -20.31
N ASP A 132 22.98 -8.95 -20.33
CA ASP A 132 22.40 -9.54 -21.54
C ASP A 132 21.25 -8.71 -22.14
N LEU A 133 20.80 -7.70 -21.42
CA LEU A 133 19.82 -6.73 -21.90
C LEU A 133 20.39 -5.73 -22.91
N LYS A 134 21.72 -5.73 -23.15
CA LYS A 134 22.34 -4.81 -24.12
C LYS A 134 21.74 -4.98 -25.52
N GLY A 135 21.33 -3.86 -26.11
CA GLY A 135 20.71 -3.79 -27.43
C GLY A 135 19.24 -4.27 -27.46
N ARG A 136 18.65 -4.63 -26.32
CA ARG A 136 17.27 -5.11 -26.24
C ARG A 136 16.27 -3.95 -26.08
N THR A 137 15.06 -4.20 -26.56
CA THR A 137 13.90 -3.37 -26.23
C THR A 137 13.21 -3.96 -25.01
N ILE A 138 13.09 -3.17 -23.94
CA ILE A 138 12.45 -3.56 -22.67
C ILE A 138 11.13 -2.83 -22.56
N HIS A 139 10.01 -3.55 -22.58
CA HIS A 139 8.70 -2.97 -22.32
C HIS A 139 8.49 -2.90 -20.80
N ALA A 140 8.16 -1.71 -20.29
CA ALA A 140 8.01 -1.46 -18.87
C ALA A 140 6.87 -0.49 -18.58
N SER A 141 6.46 -0.38 -17.32
CA SER A 141 5.56 0.64 -16.82
C SER A 141 6.03 1.17 -15.47
N GLY A 142 5.43 2.26 -15.00
CA GLY A 142 5.85 2.91 -13.76
C GLY A 142 7.02 3.87 -13.96
N GLN A 143 7.04 4.59 -15.09
CA GLN A 143 7.96 5.70 -15.31
C GLN A 143 7.78 6.75 -14.22
N GLY A 144 8.87 7.30 -13.67
CA GLY A 144 8.85 8.21 -12.52
C GLY A 144 8.62 7.55 -11.16
N SER A 145 8.50 6.21 -11.13
CA SER A 145 8.27 5.42 -9.91
C SER A 145 9.37 4.38 -9.72
N ASN A 146 9.30 3.59 -8.64
CA ASN A 146 10.30 2.56 -8.32
C ASN A 146 10.73 1.69 -9.51
N PRO A 147 9.84 1.20 -10.39
CA PRO A 147 10.25 0.39 -11.54
C PRO A 147 11.32 1.03 -12.41
N GLU A 148 11.17 2.31 -12.74
CA GLU A 148 12.15 3.01 -13.58
C GLU A 148 13.51 3.12 -12.88
N TYR A 149 13.51 3.63 -11.65
CA TYR A 149 14.77 3.91 -10.95
C TYR A 149 15.52 2.63 -10.59
N VAL A 150 14.81 1.57 -10.22
CA VAL A 150 15.42 0.26 -9.95
C VAL A 150 16.00 -0.34 -11.23
N LEU A 151 15.27 -0.31 -12.34
CA LEU A 151 15.78 -0.83 -13.63
C LEU A 151 17.02 -0.06 -14.08
N ARG A 152 16.97 1.27 -14.08
CA ARG A 152 18.12 2.12 -14.47
C ARG A 152 19.34 1.86 -13.59
N PHE A 153 19.16 1.86 -12.28
CA PHE A 153 20.22 1.56 -11.33
C PHE A 153 20.88 0.19 -11.62
N LEU A 154 20.07 -0.85 -11.82
CA LEU A 154 20.59 -2.20 -12.09
C LEU A 154 21.31 -2.30 -13.44
N LEU A 155 20.84 -1.61 -14.47
CA LEU A 155 21.52 -1.50 -15.76
C LEU A 155 22.90 -0.85 -15.59
N GLU A 156 22.97 0.31 -14.96
CA GLU A 156 24.22 1.04 -14.70
C GLU A 156 25.22 0.23 -13.87
N ARG A 157 24.75 -0.46 -12.81
CA ARG A 157 25.59 -1.32 -11.97
C ARG A 157 26.13 -2.53 -12.72
N ASN A 158 25.53 -2.90 -13.84
CA ASN A 158 26.00 -3.97 -14.74
C ASN A 158 26.69 -3.43 -16.01
N GLY A 159 27.08 -2.14 -16.00
CA GLY A 159 27.89 -1.52 -17.07
C GLY A 159 27.12 -1.16 -18.32
N LEU A 160 25.79 -1.03 -18.23
CA LEU A 160 24.93 -0.58 -19.33
C LEU A 160 24.45 0.86 -19.06
N ASP A 161 24.53 1.70 -20.08
CA ASP A 161 23.88 3.01 -20.07
C ASP A 161 22.38 2.82 -20.41
N PRO A 162 21.46 3.15 -19.50
CA PRO A 162 20.03 2.94 -19.73
C PRO A 162 19.42 3.78 -20.85
N ASP A 163 20.12 4.82 -21.32
CA ASP A 163 19.65 5.71 -22.39
C ASP A 163 20.21 5.34 -23.78
N THR A 164 21.33 4.60 -23.83
CA THR A 164 22.01 4.30 -25.08
C THR A 164 22.23 2.80 -25.36
N ASP A 165 22.38 1.99 -24.31
CA ASP A 165 22.66 0.55 -24.46
C ASP A 165 21.40 -0.33 -24.50
N VAL A 166 20.23 0.20 -24.09
CA VAL A 166 18.93 -0.46 -24.14
C VAL A 166 17.87 0.49 -24.68
N HIS A 167 16.76 -0.07 -25.16
CA HIS A 167 15.60 0.76 -25.56
C HIS A 167 14.42 0.47 -24.62
N ILE A 168 14.13 1.39 -23.67
CA ILE A 168 13.03 1.21 -22.72
C ILE A 168 11.77 1.86 -23.27
N VAL A 169 10.71 1.05 -23.47
CA VAL A 169 9.39 1.50 -23.94
C VAL A 169 8.44 1.54 -22.76
N TRP A 170 8.15 2.74 -22.28
CA TRP A 170 7.27 2.96 -21.15
C TRP A 170 5.79 2.90 -21.57
N LYS A 171 4.99 2.18 -20.81
CA LYS A 171 3.53 2.10 -20.87
C LYS A 171 2.92 2.74 -19.63
N SER A 172 1.66 3.13 -19.73
CA SER A 172 0.94 3.77 -18.61
C SER A 172 0.66 2.80 -17.48
N GLU A 173 0.30 1.54 -17.81
CA GLU A 173 -0.12 0.54 -16.84
C GLU A 173 0.59 -0.81 -17.05
N HIS A 174 0.70 -1.59 -15.98
CA HIS A 174 1.27 -2.95 -16.03
C HIS A 174 0.47 -3.89 -16.94
N ASP A 175 -0.86 -3.74 -17.01
CA ASP A 175 -1.73 -4.53 -17.87
C ASP A 175 -1.40 -4.38 -19.37
N GLU A 176 -0.98 -3.19 -19.80
CA GLU A 176 -0.54 -2.96 -21.19
C GLU A 176 0.72 -3.77 -21.50
N VAL A 177 1.72 -3.73 -20.60
CA VAL A 177 2.98 -4.49 -20.75
C VAL A 177 2.69 -5.99 -20.73
N ALA A 178 1.85 -6.44 -19.81
CA ALA A 178 1.44 -7.84 -19.68
C ALA A 178 0.73 -8.34 -20.94
N THR A 179 -0.09 -7.50 -21.55
CA THR A 179 -0.79 -7.84 -22.80
C THR A 179 0.18 -8.01 -23.97
N LEU A 180 1.16 -7.11 -24.10
CA LEU A 180 2.16 -7.17 -25.17
C LEU A 180 3.01 -8.44 -25.08
N VAL A 181 3.57 -8.74 -23.90
CA VAL A 181 4.45 -9.92 -23.74
C VAL A 181 3.66 -11.24 -23.88
N ALA A 182 2.44 -11.30 -23.32
CA ALA A 182 1.61 -12.50 -23.45
C ALA A 182 1.10 -12.74 -24.88
N GLY A 183 1.04 -11.68 -25.71
CA GLY A 183 0.66 -11.72 -27.12
C GLY A 183 1.80 -11.96 -28.09
N GLY A 184 3.07 -11.95 -27.63
CA GLY A 184 4.27 -12.06 -28.48
C GLY A 184 4.67 -10.74 -29.17
N ASP A 185 4.09 -9.60 -28.77
CA ASP A 185 4.41 -8.27 -29.29
C ASP A 185 5.58 -7.60 -28.52
N ALA A 186 6.08 -8.25 -27.46
CA ALA A 186 7.23 -7.82 -26.68
C ALA A 186 8.09 -9.03 -26.28
N GLU A 187 9.37 -9.02 -26.68
CA GLU A 187 10.31 -10.11 -26.33
C GLU A 187 10.83 -10.00 -24.90
N VAL A 188 10.94 -8.79 -24.34
CA VAL A 188 11.42 -8.53 -22.99
C VAL A 188 10.48 -7.56 -22.27
N ALA A 189 10.02 -7.95 -21.11
CA ALA A 189 9.12 -7.14 -20.29
C ALA A 189 9.59 -7.05 -18.84
N LEU A 190 9.53 -5.86 -18.25
CA LEU A 190 9.66 -5.64 -16.82
C LEU A 190 8.24 -5.61 -16.21
N LEU A 191 7.96 -6.59 -15.37
CA LEU A 191 6.64 -6.73 -14.72
C LEU A 191 6.79 -7.01 -13.21
N PRO A 192 5.89 -6.48 -12.39
CA PRO A 192 5.74 -6.93 -11.01
C PRO A 192 4.84 -8.17 -10.92
N GLU A 193 4.91 -8.91 -9.80
CA GLU A 193 3.80 -9.77 -9.42
C GLU A 193 2.55 -8.90 -9.13
N PRO A 194 1.34 -9.34 -9.37
CA PRO A 194 0.92 -10.66 -9.89
C PRO A 194 0.90 -10.76 -11.43
N PHE A 195 1.36 -9.73 -12.14
CA PHE A 195 1.33 -9.71 -13.61
C PHE A 195 2.23 -10.78 -14.21
N VAL A 196 3.38 -11.05 -13.57
CA VAL A 196 4.28 -12.16 -13.97
C VAL A 196 3.53 -13.48 -13.94
N THR A 197 2.84 -13.79 -12.85
CA THR A 197 2.00 -14.98 -12.75
C THR A 197 0.90 -14.99 -13.80
N ALA A 198 0.22 -13.88 -14.01
CA ALA A 198 -0.88 -13.80 -14.97
C ALA A 198 -0.42 -14.08 -16.41
N VAL A 199 0.73 -13.52 -16.83
CA VAL A 199 1.24 -13.73 -18.20
C VAL A 199 1.79 -15.14 -18.39
N THR A 200 2.50 -15.72 -17.42
CA THR A 200 3.05 -17.07 -17.51
C THR A 200 1.97 -18.16 -17.45
N VAL A 201 0.85 -17.91 -16.76
CA VAL A 201 -0.33 -18.78 -16.80
C VAL A 201 -1.00 -18.71 -18.18
N LYS A 202 -1.10 -17.50 -18.76
CA LYS A 202 -1.72 -17.29 -20.08
C LYS A 202 -0.85 -17.81 -21.24
N ASN A 203 0.46 -17.62 -21.14
CA ASN A 203 1.44 -18.09 -22.12
C ASN A 203 2.59 -18.83 -21.42
N PRO A 204 2.54 -20.19 -21.34
CA PRO A 204 3.56 -20.99 -20.66
C PRO A 204 4.94 -21.01 -21.34
N GLU A 205 5.07 -20.47 -22.55
CA GLU A 205 6.35 -20.34 -23.26
C GLU A 205 7.21 -19.17 -22.70
N LEU A 206 6.57 -18.27 -21.95
CA LEU A 206 7.27 -17.15 -21.31
C LEU A 206 8.15 -17.63 -20.16
N ALA A 207 9.38 -17.11 -20.12
CA ALA A 207 10.32 -17.39 -19.04
C ALA A 207 10.47 -16.19 -18.09
N VAL A 208 10.56 -16.47 -16.79
CA VAL A 208 10.97 -15.47 -15.79
C VAL A 208 12.49 -15.58 -15.64
N GLU A 209 13.22 -14.72 -16.33
CA GLU A 209 14.67 -14.83 -16.45
C GLU A 209 15.41 -14.16 -15.30
N LEU A 210 14.97 -12.95 -14.87
CA LEU A 210 15.65 -12.22 -13.82
C LEU A 210 14.67 -11.80 -12.71
N ASP A 211 15.08 -12.06 -11.48
CA ASP A 211 14.45 -11.51 -10.27
C ASP A 211 15.24 -10.27 -9.85
N LEU A 212 14.62 -9.08 -9.92
CA LEU A 212 15.30 -7.83 -9.61
C LEU A 212 15.67 -7.71 -8.13
N THR A 213 15.05 -8.48 -7.24
CA THR A 213 15.47 -8.55 -5.83
C THR A 213 16.83 -9.23 -5.71
N THR A 214 17.01 -10.32 -6.46
CA THR A 214 18.29 -11.03 -6.54
C THR A 214 19.36 -10.15 -7.18
N GLU A 215 19.05 -9.48 -8.29
CA GLU A 215 19.99 -8.57 -8.98
C GLU A 215 20.35 -7.35 -8.11
N TRP A 216 19.39 -6.80 -7.35
CA TRP A 216 19.64 -5.74 -6.38
C TRP A 216 20.64 -6.17 -5.31
N THR A 217 20.43 -7.35 -4.71
CA THR A 217 21.33 -7.87 -3.67
C THR A 217 22.78 -8.04 -4.18
N LYS A 218 22.96 -8.36 -5.47
CA LYS A 218 24.30 -8.42 -6.11
C LYS A 218 24.90 -7.04 -6.35
N ALA A 219 24.05 -6.04 -6.62
CA ALA A 219 24.48 -4.70 -7.05
C ALA A 219 24.84 -3.77 -5.88
N VAL A 220 24.21 -3.95 -4.69
CA VAL A 220 24.44 -3.12 -3.51
C VAL A 220 25.51 -3.71 -2.59
N THR A 221 26.22 -2.83 -1.86
CA THR A 221 27.27 -3.24 -0.91
C THR A 221 26.94 -2.93 0.53
N ASP A 222 25.86 -2.19 0.77
CA ASP A 222 25.41 -1.70 2.07
C ASP A 222 24.32 -2.58 2.72
N GLY A 223 23.90 -3.65 2.02
CA GLY A 223 22.84 -4.56 2.49
C GLY A 223 21.43 -3.99 2.37
N SER A 224 21.24 -2.85 1.68
CA SER A 224 19.92 -2.29 1.44
C SER A 224 19.04 -3.27 0.67
N GLN A 225 17.72 -3.19 0.91
CA GLN A 225 16.71 -4.04 0.29
C GLN A 225 15.78 -3.20 -0.60
N LEU A 226 15.14 -3.85 -1.57
CA LEU A 226 14.09 -3.21 -2.36
C LEU A 226 12.87 -2.98 -1.48
N MET A 227 12.60 -1.73 -1.14
CA MET A 227 11.44 -1.28 -0.36
C MET A 227 10.40 -0.69 -1.31
N MET A 228 9.62 -1.55 -2.01
CA MET A 228 8.84 -1.13 -3.18
C MET A 228 7.52 -0.43 -2.83
N GLY A 229 6.81 -0.89 -1.83
CA GLY A 229 5.51 -0.37 -1.42
C GLY A 229 5.45 0.00 0.04
N GLY A 230 4.66 1.01 0.37
CA GLY A 230 4.43 1.42 1.74
C GLY A 230 3.10 2.13 1.92
N VAL A 231 2.79 2.44 3.16
CA VAL A 231 1.59 3.17 3.56
C VAL A 231 2.01 4.50 4.17
N ILE A 232 1.43 5.57 3.64
CA ILE A 232 1.58 6.94 4.15
C ILE A 232 0.28 7.43 4.76
N ALA A 233 0.39 8.39 5.67
CA ALA A 233 -0.74 9.20 6.12
C ALA A 233 -0.44 10.68 5.95
N ARG A 234 -1.48 11.48 5.84
CA ARG A 234 -1.35 12.93 5.95
C ARG A 234 -0.91 13.29 7.38
N ARG A 235 0.04 14.20 7.50
CA ARG A 235 0.59 14.63 8.80
C ARG A 235 -0.49 15.22 9.72
N ASP A 236 -1.36 16.06 9.17
CA ASP A 236 -2.46 16.67 9.93
C ASP A 236 -3.43 15.61 10.48
N PHE A 237 -3.68 14.54 9.74
CA PHE A 237 -4.49 13.41 10.21
C PHE A 237 -3.79 12.66 11.36
N VAL A 238 -2.47 12.38 11.22
CA VAL A 238 -1.69 11.73 12.28
C VAL A 238 -1.72 12.54 13.58
N GLU A 239 -1.55 13.86 13.48
CA GLU A 239 -1.54 14.77 14.63
C GLU A 239 -2.91 14.90 15.31
N GLN A 240 -4.00 14.89 14.53
CA GLN A 240 -5.36 15.05 15.03
C GLN A 240 -5.99 13.73 15.52
N HIS A 241 -5.55 12.59 14.97
CA HIS A 241 -6.13 11.27 15.22
C HIS A 241 -5.09 10.19 15.54
N PRO A 242 -4.18 10.41 16.52
CA PRO A 242 -3.10 9.45 16.80
C PRO A 242 -3.61 8.06 17.20
N ASP A 243 -4.73 7.98 17.93
CA ASP A 243 -5.33 6.70 18.32
C ASP A 243 -5.90 5.94 17.10
N ALA A 244 -6.45 6.66 16.12
CA ALA A 244 -6.94 6.05 14.90
C ALA A 244 -5.79 5.51 14.04
N VAL A 245 -4.65 6.20 14.00
CA VAL A 245 -3.44 5.73 13.30
C VAL A 245 -2.86 4.50 14.00
N ALA A 246 -2.77 4.49 15.33
CA ALA A 246 -2.30 3.33 16.09
C ALA A 246 -3.19 2.10 15.89
N ALA A 247 -4.52 2.28 15.91
CA ALA A 247 -5.48 1.22 15.62
C ALA A 247 -5.33 0.70 14.18
N PHE A 248 -5.22 1.61 13.19
CA PHE A 248 -4.95 1.23 11.80
C PHE A 248 -3.68 0.39 11.66
N LEU A 249 -2.57 0.80 12.24
CA LEU A 249 -1.31 0.05 12.15
C LEU A 249 -1.43 -1.35 12.75
N THR A 250 -2.13 -1.49 13.87
CA THR A 250 -2.39 -2.79 14.52
C THR A 250 -3.24 -3.69 13.62
N GLU A 251 -4.34 -3.18 13.10
CA GLU A 251 -5.26 -3.92 12.23
C GLU A 251 -4.64 -4.24 10.87
N TYR A 252 -3.84 -3.32 10.34
CA TYR A 252 -3.13 -3.50 9.08
C TYR A 252 -2.02 -4.56 9.18
N ALA A 253 -1.25 -4.56 10.28
CA ALA A 253 -0.27 -5.62 10.55
C ALA A 253 -0.93 -6.99 10.59
N ALA A 254 -2.07 -7.11 11.29
CA ALA A 254 -2.84 -8.35 11.34
C ALA A 254 -3.38 -8.76 9.96
N SER A 255 -3.83 -7.79 9.15
CA SER A 255 -4.28 -8.02 7.78
C SER A 255 -3.17 -8.56 6.88
N ILE A 256 -1.95 -8.00 6.97
CA ILE A 256 -0.79 -8.48 6.21
C ILE A 256 -0.40 -9.90 6.67
N GLU A 257 -0.39 -10.17 7.97
CA GLU A 257 -0.06 -11.51 8.47
C GLU A 257 -1.09 -12.56 8.03
N ALA A 258 -2.38 -12.22 8.05
CA ALA A 258 -3.42 -13.07 7.49
C ALA A 258 -3.21 -13.30 5.98
N ALA A 259 -2.84 -12.25 5.24
CA ALA A 259 -2.56 -12.37 3.81
C ALA A 259 -1.39 -13.31 3.49
N LYS A 260 -0.39 -13.41 4.37
CA LYS A 260 0.76 -14.31 4.22
C LYS A 260 0.44 -15.75 4.61
N THR A 261 -0.48 -15.96 5.55
CA THR A 261 -0.73 -17.29 6.16
C THR A 261 -1.98 -17.99 5.65
N ASP A 262 -2.97 -17.26 5.12
CA ASP A 262 -4.22 -17.78 4.56
C ASP A 262 -4.36 -17.43 3.07
N ALA A 263 -3.64 -18.18 2.24
CA ALA A 263 -3.65 -17.95 0.79
C ALA A 263 -5.02 -18.17 0.13
N GLU A 264 -5.85 -19.06 0.69
CA GLU A 264 -7.19 -19.39 0.15
C GLU A 264 -8.12 -18.18 0.32
N THR A 265 -8.30 -17.72 1.55
CA THR A 265 -9.13 -16.55 1.84
C THR A 265 -8.58 -15.28 1.18
N THR A 266 -7.26 -15.05 1.26
CA THR A 266 -6.62 -13.88 0.67
C THR A 266 -6.85 -13.78 -0.82
N SER A 267 -6.71 -14.90 -1.55
CA SER A 267 -6.91 -14.89 -3.01
C SER A 267 -8.36 -14.57 -3.39
N ALA A 268 -9.34 -15.11 -2.67
CA ALA A 268 -10.75 -14.79 -2.88
C ALA A 268 -11.05 -13.31 -2.57
N LEU A 269 -10.50 -12.76 -1.49
CA LEU A 269 -10.65 -11.35 -1.14
C LEU A 269 -9.98 -10.43 -2.16
N CYS A 270 -8.82 -10.80 -2.72
CA CYS A 270 -8.16 -10.05 -3.77
C CYS A 270 -9.07 -9.88 -5.00
N GLU A 271 -9.76 -10.94 -5.41
CA GLU A 271 -10.73 -10.89 -6.51
C GLU A 271 -11.98 -10.09 -6.11
N GLN A 272 -12.54 -10.35 -4.93
CA GLN A 272 -13.71 -9.66 -4.41
C GLN A 272 -13.54 -8.13 -4.37
N TYR A 273 -12.39 -7.64 -3.89
CA TYR A 273 -12.10 -6.21 -3.77
C TYR A 273 -11.41 -5.60 -5.00
N GLY A 274 -11.21 -6.39 -6.06
CA GLY A 274 -10.63 -5.92 -7.31
C GLY A 274 -9.14 -5.54 -7.21
N ILE A 275 -8.43 -6.07 -6.22
CA ILE A 275 -6.98 -5.88 -6.04
C ILE A 275 -6.18 -6.71 -7.05
N ILE A 276 -6.58 -7.96 -7.24
CA ILE A 276 -6.09 -8.86 -8.30
C ILE A 276 -7.32 -9.44 -8.99
N PRO A 277 -7.42 -9.38 -10.33
CA PRO A 277 -8.66 -9.72 -11.06
C PRO A 277 -9.10 -11.18 -10.93
N SER A 278 -8.20 -12.09 -10.53
CA SER A 278 -8.47 -13.53 -10.47
C SER A 278 -7.90 -14.13 -9.19
N ALA A 279 -8.75 -14.81 -8.42
CA ALA A 279 -8.33 -15.54 -7.23
C ALA A 279 -7.30 -16.63 -7.56
N ALA A 280 -7.42 -17.30 -8.71
CA ALA A 280 -6.46 -18.31 -9.14
C ALA A 280 -5.07 -17.73 -9.38
N VAL A 281 -4.98 -16.55 -10.03
CA VAL A 281 -3.73 -15.83 -10.22
C VAL A 281 -3.19 -15.32 -8.89
N ALA A 282 -4.04 -14.73 -8.05
CA ALA A 282 -3.66 -14.26 -6.72
C ALA A 282 -3.03 -15.37 -5.89
N LYS A 283 -3.67 -16.53 -5.83
CA LYS A 283 -3.19 -17.70 -5.06
C LYS A 283 -1.79 -18.16 -5.50
N GLN A 284 -1.52 -18.14 -6.79
CA GLN A 284 -0.20 -18.52 -7.34
C GLN A 284 0.86 -17.43 -7.11
N ALA A 285 0.46 -16.15 -7.15
CA ALA A 285 1.36 -15.01 -6.98
C ALA A 285 1.75 -14.77 -5.51
N LEU A 286 0.84 -15.04 -4.55
CA LEU A 286 1.01 -14.72 -3.13
C LEU A 286 2.39 -15.06 -2.55
N PRO A 287 3.00 -16.23 -2.81
CA PRO A 287 4.32 -16.56 -2.27
C PRO A 287 5.46 -15.64 -2.76
N ARG A 288 5.27 -14.95 -3.88
CA ARG A 288 6.25 -14.06 -4.52
C ARG A 288 5.92 -12.57 -4.38
N LEU A 289 4.82 -12.22 -3.69
CA LEU A 289 4.44 -10.82 -3.47
C LEU A 289 5.34 -10.12 -2.43
N ASN A 290 6.18 -10.86 -1.71
CA ASN A 290 7.08 -10.33 -0.69
C ASN A 290 6.38 -9.34 0.26
N LEU A 291 5.17 -9.72 0.70
CA LEU A 291 4.39 -8.93 1.66
C LEU A 291 5.13 -8.86 2.99
N THR A 292 5.19 -7.66 3.54
CA THR A 292 5.83 -7.40 4.82
C THR A 292 5.08 -6.34 5.60
N PHE A 293 5.35 -6.25 6.91
CA PHE A 293 4.97 -5.12 7.72
C PHE A 293 6.19 -4.65 8.50
N LEU A 294 6.83 -3.61 8.00
CA LEU A 294 7.94 -2.94 8.68
C LEU A 294 7.47 -1.55 9.09
N ALA A 295 7.48 -1.25 10.37
CA ALA A 295 7.08 0.03 10.95
C ALA A 295 8.14 0.51 11.96
N GLY A 296 8.05 1.76 12.42
CA GLY A 296 8.96 2.32 13.39
C GLY A 296 10.43 2.33 12.92
N GLU A 297 11.33 1.91 13.79
CA GLU A 297 12.79 1.95 13.53
C GLU A 297 13.23 0.98 12.41
N ASP A 298 12.60 -0.18 12.27
CA ASP A 298 12.93 -1.13 11.20
C ASP A 298 12.58 -0.55 9.82
N MET A 299 11.43 0.12 9.71
CA MET A 299 11.04 0.86 8.50
C MET A 299 12.03 1.98 8.19
N LEU A 300 12.36 2.79 9.20
CA LEU A 300 13.29 3.92 9.06
C LEU A 300 14.65 3.44 8.55
N ALA A 301 15.23 2.44 9.20
CA ALA A 301 16.55 1.91 8.82
C ALA A 301 16.55 1.35 7.38
N GLY A 302 15.53 0.57 7.02
CA GLY A 302 15.42 -0.01 5.68
C GLY A 302 15.22 1.04 4.59
N LEU A 303 14.32 2.00 4.81
CA LEU A 303 14.06 3.06 3.83
C LEU A 303 15.22 4.04 3.68
N GLN A 304 15.95 4.36 4.75
CA GLN A 304 17.13 5.21 4.64
C GLN A 304 18.19 4.61 3.72
N GLY A 305 18.48 3.31 3.84
CA GLY A 305 19.38 2.60 2.94
C GLY A 305 18.88 2.61 1.50
N TYR A 306 17.63 2.21 1.28
CA TYR A 306 17.01 2.17 -0.04
C TYR A 306 16.98 3.55 -0.71
N PHE A 307 16.50 4.58 -0.03
CA PHE A 307 16.44 5.94 -0.58
C PHE A 307 17.82 6.53 -0.84
N ARG A 308 18.84 6.16 -0.06
CA ARG A 308 20.21 6.58 -0.32
C ARG A 308 20.68 6.04 -1.67
N VAL A 309 20.47 4.77 -1.95
CA VAL A 309 20.84 4.15 -3.24
C VAL A 309 20.12 4.84 -4.40
N LEU A 310 18.80 5.09 -4.27
CA LEU A 310 18.04 5.79 -5.30
C LEU A 310 18.51 7.24 -5.49
N TYR A 311 18.76 7.96 -4.40
CA TYR A 311 19.22 9.34 -4.42
C TYR A 311 20.59 9.48 -5.09
N ASP A 312 21.51 8.57 -4.77
CA ASP A 312 22.87 8.60 -5.32
C ASP A 312 22.88 8.26 -6.83
N ALA A 313 21.91 7.45 -7.29
CA ALA A 313 21.71 7.17 -8.71
C ALA A 313 20.98 8.33 -9.44
N ASP A 314 19.85 8.78 -8.92
CA ASP A 314 19.11 9.95 -9.41
C ASP A 314 18.37 10.65 -8.24
N PRO A 315 18.78 11.85 -7.83
CA PRO A 315 18.11 12.60 -6.76
C PRO A 315 16.61 12.82 -7.00
N LYS A 316 16.15 12.86 -8.27
CA LYS A 316 14.72 13.02 -8.59
C LYS A 316 13.88 11.84 -8.12
N ALA A 317 14.48 10.65 -8.02
CA ALA A 317 13.82 9.44 -7.55
C ALA A 317 13.14 9.62 -6.19
N VAL A 318 13.69 10.48 -5.34
CA VAL A 318 13.20 10.76 -3.98
C VAL A 318 12.79 12.23 -3.78
N GLY A 319 12.55 12.96 -4.86
CA GLY A 319 12.08 14.36 -4.81
C GLY A 319 13.18 15.41 -4.68
N GLY A 320 14.43 15.08 -5.01
CA GLY A 320 15.56 16.01 -5.04
C GLY A 320 16.35 16.10 -3.73
N SER A 321 15.84 15.54 -2.65
CA SER A 321 16.52 15.43 -1.35
C SER A 321 16.04 14.19 -0.60
N LEU A 322 16.91 13.64 0.23
CA LEU A 322 16.50 12.56 1.14
C LEU A 322 15.48 13.09 2.16
N PRO A 323 14.42 12.30 2.46
CA PRO A 323 13.48 12.66 3.50
C PRO A 323 14.16 12.86 4.85
N ASP A 324 13.70 13.85 5.61
CA ASP A 324 14.14 14.09 6.98
C ASP A 324 13.49 13.11 7.97
N ALA A 325 13.91 13.17 9.24
CA ALA A 325 13.39 12.31 10.30
C ALA A 325 11.86 12.46 10.48
N GLY A 326 11.30 13.63 10.20
CA GLY A 326 9.87 13.88 10.33
C GLY A 326 9.01 13.13 9.31
N PHE A 327 9.59 12.64 8.22
CA PHE A 327 8.90 11.81 7.25
C PHE A 327 8.52 10.44 7.80
N TYR A 328 9.28 9.90 8.74
CA TYR A 328 9.08 8.55 9.26
C TYR A 328 8.25 8.58 10.54
N TYR A 329 7.18 7.82 10.58
CA TYR A 329 6.38 7.64 11.79
C TYR A 329 7.02 6.57 12.66
N THR A 330 7.74 7.00 13.71
CA THR A 330 8.47 6.10 14.64
C THR A 330 7.83 6.04 16.03
N THR A 331 6.70 6.73 16.24
CA THR A 331 5.99 6.70 17.53
C THR A 331 5.40 5.30 17.76
N ARG A 332 5.57 4.79 18.98
CA ARG A 332 5.06 3.50 19.45
C ARG A 332 3.66 3.62 20.02
#